data_d4f9d6d82f5dc6d43a6d081b47d711a7
#
_entry.id   d4f9d6d82f5dc6d43a6d081b47d711a7
#
_cell.length_a   1.000
_cell.length_b   1.000
_cell.length_c   1.000
_cell.angle_alpha   90.00
_cell.angle_beta   90.00
_cell.angle_gamma   90.00
#
_symmetry.space_group_name_H-M   'P 1'
#
loop_
_entity.id
_entity.type
_entity.pdbx_description
1 polymer ?
#
loop_
_entity_poly.entity_id
_entity_poly.type
_entity_poly.pdbx_seq_one_letter_code
_entity_poly.pdbx_strand_id
1 'polypeptide(L)'
;MINDQGRRRIRARQPEIDRRLRSPRPDGRRGLTLLGRLPAHVSRNIEFTLQQLAAVAPEQYYYSSPDLHITVMDLLAARDDLRLSAKQLARYRAAVGKIVATIPPIHWRLQGMIVSPGAVLVTGDYGPELAELRRRLRSELPALHLPVAERYPTVSGHVTVARFTHPISAPDRFLAAIKENATTNYGHFTMHALDLVVHDWYNRQVESCVRLPFVGDGR
;
A
#
# COMPACT_ATOMS: atom_id res chain seq x y z
N MET A 1 -13.20 15.30 -0.82
CA MET A 1 -12.74 14.03 -0.19
C MET A 1 -11.22 14.00 -0.08
N ILE A 2 -10.53 12.85 0.01
CA ILE A 2 -9.08 12.80 0.35
C ILE A 2 -8.20 13.59 -0.63
N ASN A 3 -8.49 13.53 -1.95
CA ASN A 3 -7.78 14.28 -2.98
C ASN A 3 -7.94 15.79 -2.83
N ASP A 4 -9.14 16.28 -2.53
CA ASP A 4 -9.39 17.71 -2.34
C ASP A 4 -8.70 18.23 -1.08
N GLN A 5 -8.69 17.43 -0.01
CA GLN A 5 -7.96 17.76 1.21
C GLN A 5 -6.46 17.83 0.95
N GLY A 6 -5.90 16.83 0.23
CA GLY A 6 -4.50 16.84 -0.16
C GLY A 6 -4.13 18.06 -0.99
N ARG A 7 -4.91 18.37 -2.03
CA ARG A 7 -4.71 19.55 -2.89
C ARG A 7 -4.74 20.86 -2.10
N ARG A 8 -5.71 21.03 -1.18
CA ARG A 8 -5.79 22.22 -0.31
C ARG A 8 -4.54 22.36 0.56
N ARG A 9 -4.11 21.28 1.21
CA ARG A 9 -2.92 21.29 2.07
C ARG A 9 -1.63 21.61 1.29
N ILE A 10 -1.49 21.05 0.10
CA ILE A 10 -0.34 21.32 -0.77
C ILE A 10 -0.31 22.78 -1.19
N ARG A 11 -1.43 23.36 -1.64
CA ARG A 11 -1.52 24.80 -1.99
C ARG A 11 -1.23 25.71 -0.80
N ALA A 12 -1.67 25.34 0.38
CA ALA A 12 -1.37 26.06 1.62
C ALA A 12 0.09 25.83 2.12
N ARG A 13 0.92 25.05 1.41
CA ARG A 13 2.28 24.64 1.80
C ARG A 13 2.32 23.93 3.16
N GLN A 14 1.25 23.19 3.52
CA GLN A 14 1.08 22.48 4.78
C GLN A 14 0.74 21.00 4.55
N PRO A 15 1.48 20.26 3.70
CA PRO A 15 1.33 18.82 3.61
C PRO A 15 1.69 18.16 4.94
N GLU A 16 1.18 16.95 5.16
CA GLU A 16 1.61 16.14 6.31
C GLU A 16 2.98 15.55 6.02
N ILE A 17 3.99 16.07 6.73
CA ILE A 17 5.38 15.68 6.54
C ILE A 17 5.68 14.40 7.32
N ASP A 18 6.16 13.38 6.62
CA ASP A 18 6.68 12.16 7.24
C ASP A 18 8.13 12.38 7.68
N ARG A 19 8.28 12.83 8.94
CA ARG A 19 9.60 13.16 9.52
C ARG A 19 10.49 11.93 9.70
N ARG A 20 9.92 10.71 9.78
CA ARG A 20 10.71 9.47 9.94
C ARG A 20 11.53 9.16 8.69
N LEU A 21 11.02 9.49 7.50
CA LEU A 21 11.77 9.33 6.26
C LEU A 21 12.98 10.27 6.12
N ARG A 22 13.04 11.32 6.94
CA ARG A 22 14.20 12.24 7.02
C ARG A 22 15.24 11.78 8.05
N SER A 23 14.88 10.83 8.89
CA SER A 23 15.80 10.31 9.89
C SER A 23 16.84 9.41 9.23
N PRO A 24 18.13 9.52 9.63
CA PRO A 24 19.15 8.57 9.21
C PRO A 24 18.94 7.17 9.84
N ARG A 25 18.11 7.08 10.90
CA ARG A 25 17.79 5.80 11.55
C ARG A 25 16.71 5.07 10.77
N PRO A 26 16.86 3.77 10.54
CA PRO A 26 15.79 2.95 9.96
C PRO A 26 14.49 3.04 10.77
N ASP A 27 13.36 2.89 10.09
CA ASP A 27 12.06 2.83 10.79
C ASP A 27 11.97 1.54 11.62
N GLY A 28 11.83 1.69 12.93
CA GLY A 28 11.73 0.57 13.88
C GLY A 28 10.33 -0.02 13.98
N ARG A 29 9.31 0.62 13.40
CA ARG A 29 7.94 0.09 13.43
C ARG A 29 7.86 -1.22 12.65
N ARG A 30 7.08 -2.14 13.19
CA ARG A 30 6.74 -3.39 12.49
C ARG A 30 5.24 -3.56 12.46
N GLY A 31 4.74 -4.05 11.33
CA GLY A 31 3.33 -4.42 11.11
C GLY A 31 3.23 -5.80 10.50
N LEU A 32 2.06 -6.42 10.63
CA LEU A 32 1.70 -7.63 9.90
C LEU A 32 0.65 -7.25 8.86
N THR A 33 1.01 -7.33 7.59
CA THR A 33 0.18 -6.85 6.49
C THR A 33 -0.02 -7.95 5.44
N LEU A 34 -1.22 -8.03 4.92
CA LEU A 34 -1.53 -8.78 3.71
C LEU A 34 -1.47 -7.80 2.52
N LEU A 35 -0.57 -8.03 1.59
CA LEU A 35 -0.34 -7.14 0.46
C LEU A 35 -0.28 -7.88 -0.87
N GLY A 36 -0.57 -7.16 -1.95
CA GLY A 36 -0.41 -7.62 -3.33
C GLY A 36 0.78 -6.97 -4.02
N ARG A 37 1.59 -7.77 -4.72
CA ARG A 37 2.70 -7.27 -5.53
C ARG A 37 2.22 -6.85 -6.91
N LEU A 38 2.83 -5.82 -7.45
CA LEU A 38 2.55 -5.35 -8.80
C LEU A 38 3.35 -6.16 -9.84
N PRO A 39 2.77 -6.45 -11.02
CA PRO A 39 3.54 -6.96 -12.14
C PRO A 39 4.57 -5.92 -12.62
N ALA A 40 5.69 -6.39 -13.16
CA ALA A 40 6.81 -5.54 -13.56
C ALA A 40 6.43 -4.45 -14.59
N HIS A 41 5.49 -4.72 -15.51
CA HIS A 41 5.03 -3.73 -16.48
C HIS A 41 4.26 -2.59 -15.80
N VAL A 42 3.44 -2.89 -14.78
CA VAL A 42 2.69 -1.88 -14.01
C VAL A 42 3.65 -1.02 -13.19
N SER A 43 4.60 -1.64 -12.49
CA SER A 43 5.62 -0.91 -11.72
C SER A 43 6.43 0.03 -12.60
N ARG A 44 6.86 -0.40 -13.80
CA ARG A 44 7.59 0.47 -14.76
C ARG A 44 6.75 1.67 -15.23
N ASN A 45 5.45 1.47 -15.50
CA ASN A 45 4.56 2.58 -15.87
C ASN A 45 4.44 3.61 -14.75
N ILE A 46 4.36 3.16 -13.49
CA ILE A 46 4.35 4.05 -12.32
C ILE A 46 5.70 4.77 -12.20
N GLU A 47 6.81 4.06 -12.29
CA GLU A 47 8.16 4.63 -12.20
C GLU A 47 8.40 5.74 -13.23
N PHE A 48 7.95 5.56 -14.46
CA PHE A 48 8.05 6.60 -15.48
C PHE A 48 7.39 7.91 -15.05
N THR A 49 6.17 7.83 -14.48
CA THR A 49 5.49 9.02 -13.93
C THR A 49 6.21 9.57 -12.70
N LEU A 50 6.76 8.72 -11.83
CA LEU A 50 7.49 9.17 -10.66
C LEU A 50 8.77 9.95 -11.00
N GLN A 51 9.45 9.59 -12.09
CA GLN A 51 10.60 10.38 -12.60
C GLN A 51 10.18 11.79 -12.99
N GLN A 52 9.03 11.97 -13.62
CA GLN A 52 8.47 13.28 -13.96
C GLN A 52 8.12 14.09 -12.70
N LEU A 53 7.51 13.46 -11.70
CA LEU A 53 7.21 14.12 -10.42
C LEU A 53 8.48 14.49 -9.66
N ALA A 54 9.50 13.63 -9.66
CA ALA A 54 10.79 13.90 -9.03
C ALA A 54 11.52 15.08 -9.66
N ALA A 55 11.36 15.32 -10.96
CA ALA A 55 11.88 16.51 -11.62
C ALA A 55 11.23 17.83 -11.13
N VAL A 56 9.99 17.75 -10.61
CA VAL A 56 9.25 18.91 -10.07
C VAL A 56 9.43 19.08 -8.57
N ALA A 57 9.57 17.98 -7.83
CA ALA A 57 9.67 17.96 -6.37
C ALA A 57 10.72 16.92 -5.91
N PRO A 58 12.00 17.12 -6.20
CA PRO A 58 13.07 16.14 -5.93
C PRO A 58 13.29 15.88 -4.44
N GLU A 59 12.83 16.76 -3.59
CA GLU A 59 12.97 16.67 -2.13
C GLU A 59 12.00 15.67 -1.48
N GLN A 60 11.07 15.08 -2.26
CA GLN A 60 10.10 14.12 -1.72
C GLN A 60 10.64 12.69 -1.75
N TYR A 61 10.02 11.82 -0.95
CA TYR A 61 10.32 10.39 -1.00
C TYR A 61 9.46 9.71 -2.07
N TYR A 62 10.11 9.07 -3.03
CA TYR A 62 9.47 8.24 -4.06
C TYR A 62 9.78 6.78 -3.81
N TYR A 63 8.74 5.94 -3.85
CA TYR A 63 8.90 4.50 -3.67
C TYR A 63 9.66 3.89 -4.85
N SER A 64 10.59 2.98 -4.55
CA SER A 64 11.23 2.15 -5.56
C SER A 64 10.30 1.03 -6.02
N SER A 65 10.53 0.50 -7.23
CA SER A 65 9.68 -0.56 -7.82
C SER A 65 9.46 -1.77 -6.89
N PRO A 66 10.49 -2.30 -6.21
CA PRO A 66 10.31 -3.43 -5.28
C PRO A 66 9.43 -3.11 -4.07
N ASP A 67 9.34 -1.84 -3.67
CA ASP A 67 8.57 -1.40 -2.50
C ASP A 67 7.10 -1.09 -2.85
N LEU A 68 6.79 -0.90 -4.15
CA LEU A 68 5.43 -0.65 -4.62
C LEU A 68 4.53 -1.87 -4.36
N HIS A 69 3.41 -1.63 -3.70
CA HIS A 69 2.46 -2.68 -3.35
C HIS A 69 1.04 -2.13 -3.17
N ILE A 70 0.08 -3.02 -3.20
CA ILE A 70 -1.29 -2.75 -2.79
C ILE A 70 -1.47 -3.32 -1.38
N THR A 71 -1.77 -2.48 -0.41
CA THR A 71 -2.20 -2.96 0.91
C THR A 71 -3.60 -3.54 0.80
N VAL A 72 -3.70 -4.86 0.94
CA VAL A 72 -4.99 -5.54 1.05
C VAL A 72 -5.58 -5.28 2.42
N MET A 73 -4.81 -5.54 3.48
CA MET A 73 -5.25 -5.27 4.85
C MET A 73 -4.07 -5.27 5.82
N ASP A 74 -3.98 -4.25 6.67
CA ASP A 74 -3.12 -4.28 7.84
C ASP A 74 -3.78 -5.15 8.91
N LEU A 75 -3.30 -6.39 9.10
CA LEU A 75 -3.81 -7.26 10.17
C LEU A 75 -3.41 -6.72 11.53
N LEU A 76 -2.18 -6.25 11.64
CA LEU A 76 -1.65 -5.53 12.81
C LEU A 76 -0.92 -4.30 12.30
N ALA A 77 -1.46 -3.12 12.55
CA ALA A 77 -0.88 -1.85 12.13
C ALA A 77 0.55 -1.68 12.64
N ALA A 78 1.41 -1.09 11.82
CA ALA A 78 2.82 -0.91 12.14
C ALA A 78 3.02 0.03 13.33
N ARG A 79 3.75 -0.45 14.35
CA ARG A 79 4.10 0.28 15.58
C ARG A 79 5.46 -0.16 16.13
N ASP A 80 6.07 0.68 16.95
CA ASP A 80 7.44 0.48 17.45
C ASP A 80 7.58 -0.70 18.42
N ASP A 81 6.50 -1.09 19.07
CA ASP A 81 6.44 -2.15 20.10
C ASP A 81 5.93 -3.51 19.58
N LEU A 82 5.51 -3.60 18.32
CA LEU A 82 5.03 -4.88 17.78
C LEU A 82 6.18 -5.89 17.66
N ARG A 83 6.00 -7.02 18.33
CA ARG A 83 6.86 -8.20 18.20
C ARG A 83 5.98 -9.42 18.07
N LEU A 84 6.21 -10.20 17.03
CA LEU A 84 5.50 -11.46 16.78
C LEU A 84 6.45 -12.62 17.03
N SER A 85 6.06 -13.54 17.90
CA SER A 85 6.77 -14.81 18.02
C SER A 85 6.55 -15.69 16.78
N ALA A 86 7.48 -16.60 16.51
CA ALA A 86 7.34 -17.56 15.42
C ALA A 86 6.01 -18.35 15.49
N LYS A 87 5.57 -18.70 16.72
CA LYS A 87 4.29 -19.38 16.96
C LYS A 87 3.09 -18.52 16.57
N GLN A 88 3.09 -17.23 16.92
CA GLN A 88 2.02 -16.31 16.52
C GLN A 88 1.98 -16.14 15.00
N LEU A 89 3.14 -15.90 14.37
CA LEU A 89 3.23 -15.75 12.92
C LEU A 89 2.75 -17.01 12.18
N ALA A 90 3.11 -18.21 12.66
CA ALA A 90 2.63 -19.47 12.09
C ALA A 90 1.11 -19.60 12.18
N ARG A 91 0.49 -19.17 13.30
CA ARG A 91 -0.97 -19.15 13.45
C ARG A 91 -1.63 -18.21 12.45
N TYR A 92 -1.13 -16.97 12.30
CA TYR A 92 -1.65 -16.03 11.29
C TYR A 92 -1.50 -16.61 9.89
N ARG A 93 -0.32 -17.15 9.55
CA ARG A 93 -0.07 -17.78 8.24
C ARG A 93 -1.07 -18.88 7.93
N ALA A 94 -1.33 -19.78 8.87
CA ALA A 94 -2.27 -20.88 8.69
C ALA A 94 -3.72 -20.40 8.52
N ALA A 95 -4.17 -19.46 9.35
CA ALA A 95 -5.53 -18.94 9.31
C ALA A 95 -5.77 -18.08 8.06
N VAL A 96 -4.88 -17.12 7.77
CA VAL A 96 -4.97 -16.26 6.59
C VAL A 96 -4.87 -17.08 5.30
N GLY A 97 -3.95 -18.07 5.26
CA GLY A 97 -3.78 -18.94 4.11
C GLY A 97 -5.05 -19.75 3.79
N LYS A 98 -5.74 -20.26 4.81
CA LYS A 98 -7.04 -20.96 4.62
C LYS A 98 -8.10 -20.03 4.02
N ILE A 99 -8.18 -18.78 4.47
CA ILE A 99 -9.13 -17.80 3.95
C ILE A 99 -8.78 -17.45 2.50
N VAL A 100 -7.52 -17.09 2.23
CA VAL A 100 -7.05 -16.68 0.89
C VAL A 100 -7.25 -17.81 -0.13
N ALA A 101 -6.96 -19.06 0.23
CA ALA A 101 -7.12 -20.22 -0.65
C ALA A 101 -8.57 -20.49 -1.12
N THR A 102 -9.56 -19.80 -0.57
CA THR A 102 -10.96 -19.89 -1.00
C THR A 102 -11.42 -18.69 -1.83
N ILE A 103 -10.59 -17.69 -2.00
CA ILE A 103 -10.91 -16.48 -2.76
C ILE A 103 -10.43 -16.64 -4.20
N PRO A 104 -11.24 -16.32 -5.21
CA PRO A 104 -10.78 -16.28 -6.60
C PRO A 104 -9.71 -15.22 -6.84
N PRO A 105 -8.89 -15.36 -7.90
CA PRO A 105 -7.97 -14.32 -8.34
C PRO A 105 -8.67 -12.97 -8.51
N ILE A 106 -8.02 -11.89 -8.09
CA ILE A 106 -8.61 -10.55 -8.08
C ILE A 106 -8.14 -9.78 -9.30
N HIS A 107 -9.09 -9.29 -10.10
CA HIS A 107 -8.79 -8.40 -11.22
C HIS A 107 -8.56 -6.97 -10.74
N TRP A 108 -7.51 -6.34 -11.24
CA TRP A 108 -7.12 -4.97 -10.91
C TRP A 108 -6.97 -4.12 -12.16
N ARG A 109 -7.41 -2.87 -12.04
CA ARG A 109 -7.08 -1.79 -12.95
C ARG A 109 -6.50 -0.64 -12.13
N LEU A 110 -5.22 -0.31 -12.35
CA LEU A 110 -4.60 0.85 -11.75
C LEU A 110 -4.68 2.03 -12.70
N GLN A 111 -5.39 3.07 -12.28
CA GLN A 111 -5.66 4.23 -13.12
C GLN A 111 -5.78 5.50 -12.27
N GLY A 112 -5.12 6.55 -12.76
CA GLY A 112 -5.20 7.88 -12.16
C GLY A 112 -4.33 8.04 -10.90
N MET A 113 -3.82 9.26 -10.78
CA MET A 113 -3.00 9.68 -9.67
C MET A 113 -3.72 10.75 -8.86
N ILE A 114 -3.69 10.63 -7.55
CA ILE A 114 -4.29 11.56 -6.60
C ILE A 114 -3.32 11.91 -5.49
N VAL A 115 -3.61 12.96 -4.77
CA VAL A 115 -2.88 13.34 -3.55
C VAL A 115 -3.74 13.17 -2.31
N SER A 116 -3.16 12.64 -1.26
CA SER A 116 -3.66 12.72 0.11
C SER A 116 -2.92 13.82 0.86
N PRO A 117 -3.29 14.16 2.11
CA PRO A 117 -2.52 15.10 2.91
C PRO A 117 -1.04 14.77 3.07
N GLY A 118 -0.66 13.47 3.09
CA GLY A 118 0.73 13.03 3.34
C GLY A 118 1.38 12.20 2.24
N ALA A 119 0.69 11.94 1.11
CA ALA A 119 1.19 11.02 0.10
C ALA A 119 0.61 11.27 -1.30
N VAL A 120 1.29 10.72 -2.32
CA VAL A 120 0.75 10.53 -3.66
C VAL A 120 0.32 9.07 -3.81
N LEU A 121 -0.84 8.85 -4.38
CA LEU A 121 -1.47 7.55 -4.55
C LEU A 121 -1.84 7.31 -6.02
N VAL A 122 -1.61 6.09 -6.50
CA VAL A 122 -2.25 5.58 -7.73
C VAL A 122 -3.49 4.83 -7.31
N THR A 123 -4.65 5.18 -7.85
CA THR A 123 -5.93 4.55 -7.51
C THR A 123 -6.11 3.22 -8.24
N GLY A 124 -6.85 2.31 -7.62
CA GLY A 124 -7.14 0.99 -8.18
C GLY A 124 -8.62 0.65 -8.09
N ASP A 125 -9.17 0.24 -9.22
CA ASP A 125 -10.44 -0.47 -9.29
C ASP A 125 -10.18 -1.97 -9.18
N TYR A 126 -11.05 -2.70 -8.51
CA TYR A 126 -10.88 -4.13 -8.23
C TYR A 126 -12.22 -4.86 -8.17
N GLY A 127 -12.18 -6.17 -8.32
CA GLY A 127 -13.35 -7.03 -8.22
C GLY A 127 -13.91 -7.14 -6.78
N PRO A 128 -15.16 -7.62 -6.63
CA PRO A 128 -15.84 -7.76 -5.35
C PRO A 128 -15.14 -8.73 -4.39
N GLU A 129 -14.28 -9.61 -4.90
CA GLU A 129 -13.52 -10.62 -4.16
C GLU A 129 -12.66 -9.99 -3.06
N LEU A 130 -12.13 -8.77 -3.31
CA LEU A 130 -11.34 -8.06 -2.31
C LEU A 130 -12.16 -7.63 -1.10
N ALA A 131 -13.39 -7.18 -1.33
CA ALA A 131 -14.29 -6.78 -0.24
C ALA A 131 -14.68 -8.01 0.60
N GLU A 132 -14.97 -9.14 -0.06
CA GLU A 132 -15.27 -10.41 0.61
C GLU A 132 -14.08 -10.93 1.42
N LEU A 133 -12.87 -10.91 0.85
CA LEU A 133 -11.64 -11.28 1.56
C LEU A 133 -11.47 -10.46 2.85
N ARG A 134 -11.58 -9.13 2.75
CA ARG A 134 -11.46 -8.23 3.90
C ARG A 134 -12.51 -8.48 4.96
N ARG A 135 -13.76 -8.72 4.54
CA ARG A 135 -14.86 -9.05 5.44
C ARG A 135 -14.55 -10.32 6.22
N ARG A 136 -14.10 -11.36 5.54
CA ARG A 136 -13.77 -12.66 6.15
C ARG A 136 -12.58 -12.55 7.10
N LEU A 137 -11.52 -11.86 6.72
CA LEU A 137 -10.38 -11.63 7.60
C LEU A 137 -10.79 -10.94 8.91
N ARG A 138 -11.67 -9.92 8.83
CA ARG A 138 -12.16 -9.18 10.01
C ARG A 138 -13.07 -10.04 10.92
N SER A 139 -13.82 -10.98 10.36
CA SER A 139 -14.72 -11.83 11.15
C SER A 139 -14.06 -13.11 11.64
N GLU A 140 -13.28 -13.79 10.79
CA GLU A 140 -12.78 -15.14 11.11
C GLU A 140 -11.50 -15.11 11.96
N LEU A 141 -10.59 -14.15 11.76
CA LEU A 141 -9.35 -14.09 12.54
C LEU A 141 -9.61 -13.86 14.05
N PRO A 142 -10.46 -12.91 14.47
CA PRO A 142 -10.80 -12.75 15.90
C PRO A 142 -11.47 -13.98 16.49
N ALA A 143 -12.33 -14.68 15.74
CA ALA A 143 -12.94 -15.94 16.18
C ALA A 143 -11.91 -17.05 16.46
N LEU A 144 -10.74 -16.99 15.85
CA LEU A 144 -9.59 -17.86 16.07
C LEU A 144 -8.61 -17.31 17.13
N HIS A 145 -9.01 -16.31 17.89
CA HIS A 145 -8.14 -15.59 18.85
C HIS A 145 -6.87 -15.02 18.19
N LEU A 146 -7.01 -14.51 16.95
CA LEU A 146 -5.99 -13.76 16.22
C LEU A 146 -6.51 -12.33 16.06
N PRO A 147 -6.02 -11.38 16.86
CA PRO A 147 -6.53 -10.01 16.82
C PRO A 147 -6.28 -9.37 15.46
N VAL A 148 -7.24 -8.55 15.02
CA VAL A 148 -7.10 -7.63 13.90
C VAL A 148 -7.09 -6.22 14.46
N ALA A 149 -6.02 -5.49 14.20
CA ALA A 149 -5.80 -4.14 14.73
C ALA A 149 -5.34 -3.20 13.58
N GLU A 150 -6.25 -2.95 12.65
CA GLU A 150 -6.06 -1.96 11.58
C GLU A 150 -5.93 -0.56 12.18
N ARG A 151 -5.11 0.29 11.57
CA ARG A 151 -5.06 1.73 11.93
C ARG A 151 -6.39 2.43 11.62
N TYR A 152 -7.01 2.06 10.53
CA TYR A 152 -8.35 2.44 10.08
C TYR A 152 -8.87 1.35 9.13
N PRO A 153 -10.18 1.12 9.05
CA PRO A 153 -10.71 0.10 8.16
C PRO A 153 -10.29 0.33 6.71
N THR A 154 -9.54 -0.61 6.15
CA THR A 154 -9.09 -0.54 4.76
C THR A 154 -10.26 -0.85 3.84
N VAL A 155 -10.72 0.15 3.07
CA VAL A 155 -11.87 0.04 2.16
C VAL A 155 -11.53 0.37 0.71
N SER A 156 -10.41 1.05 0.45
CA SER A 156 -9.95 1.41 -0.90
C SER A 156 -8.87 0.46 -1.42
N GLY A 157 -8.66 0.49 -2.73
CA GLY A 157 -7.49 -0.10 -3.39
C GLY A 157 -6.61 1.00 -3.95
N HIS A 158 -5.35 1.04 -3.59
CA HIS A 158 -4.39 2.01 -4.10
C HIS A 158 -2.95 1.53 -3.91
N VAL A 159 -2.05 2.15 -4.64
CA VAL A 159 -0.61 2.05 -4.42
C VAL A 159 -0.12 3.40 -3.89
N THR A 160 0.53 3.43 -2.75
CA THR A 160 1.26 4.63 -2.29
C THR A 160 2.56 4.71 -3.07
N VAL A 161 2.77 5.81 -3.79
CA VAL A 161 3.90 5.96 -4.71
C VAL A 161 4.90 7.04 -4.29
N ALA A 162 4.48 7.99 -3.45
CA ALA A 162 5.37 8.98 -2.85
C ALA A 162 4.84 9.43 -1.48
N ARG A 163 5.74 9.91 -0.62
CA ARG A 163 5.41 10.55 0.66
C ARG A 163 6.09 11.90 0.78
N PHE A 164 5.40 12.82 1.45
CA PHE A 164 5.95 14.16 1.64
C PHE A 164 6.93 14.16 2.80
N THR A 165 8.18 14.51 2.50
CA THR A 165 9.26 14.63 3.47
C THR A 165 9.59 16.10 3.75
N HIS A 166 9.21 16.99 2.83
CA HIS A 166 9.41 18.43 2.92
C HIS A 166 8.17 19.18 2.40
N PRO A 167 8.00 20.47 2.75
CA PRO A 167 7.04 21.31 2.05
C PRO A 167 7.37 21.33 0.55
N ILE A 168 6.33 21.25 -0.30
CA ILE A 168 6.53 21.25 -1.75
C ILE A 168 6.90 22.68 -2.20
N SER A 169 8.07 22.80 -2.81
CA SER A 169 8.65 24.11 -3.21
C SER A 169 7.82 24.79 -4.30
N ALA A 170 7.30 24.02 -5.27
CA ALA A 170 6.48 24.48 -6.40
C ALA A 170 5.09 23.84 -6.41
N PRO A 171 4.16 24.21 -5.49
CA PRO A 171 2.88 23.53 -5.30
C PRO A 171 2.01 23.46 -6.56
N ASP A 172 1.95 24.57 -7.34
CA ASP A 172 1.09 24.63 -8.53
C ASP A 172 1.63 23.73 -9.65
N ARG A 173 2.95 23.71 -9.86
CA ARG A 173 3.60 22.83 -10.84
C ARG A 173 3.42 21.35 -10.44
N PHE A 174 3.59 21.04 -9.17
CA PHE A 174 3.39 19.70 -8.64
C PHE A 174 1.93 19.25 -8.83
N LEU A 175 0.96 20.11 -8.49
CA LEU A 175 -0.47 19.79 -8.66
C LEU A 175 -0.88 19.72 -10.13
N ALA A 176 -0.23 20.46 -11.03
CA ALA A 176 -0.43 20.34 -12.47
C ALA A 176 0.04 18.97 -12.96
N ALA A 177 1.23 18.51 -12.58
CA ALA A 177 1.73 17.17 -12.92
C ALA A 177 0.84 16.05 -12.38
N ILE A 178 0.28 16.19 -11.16
CA ILE A 178 -0.71 15.25 -10.63
C ILE A 178 -1.99 15.26 -11.49
N LYS A 179 -2.45 16.44 -11.91
CA LYS A 179 -3.66 16.59 -12.73
C LYS A 179 -3.49 15.97 -14.12
N GLU A 180 -2.34 16.13 -14.76
CA GLU A 180 -1.99 15.49 -16.04
C GLU A 180 -2.06 13.97 -15.96
N ASN A 181 -1.75 13.40 -14.79
CA ASN A 181 -1.80 11.97 -14.53
C ASN A 181 -3.10 11.49 -13.88
N ALA A 182 -4.15 12.33 -13.79
CA ALA A 182 -5.40 12.00 -13.11
C ALA A 182 -6.20 10.88 -13.79
N THR A 183 -5.93 10.58 -15.06
CA THR A 183 -6.59 9.52 -15.83
C THR A 183 -5.61 8.56 -16.49
N THR A 184 -4.31 8.68 -16.18
CA THR A 184 -3.27 7.80 -16.74
C THR A 184 -3.55 6.35 -16.37
N ASN A 185 -3.60 5.47 -17.37
CA ASN A 185 -3.75 4.03 -17.16
C ASN A 185 -2.37 3.41 -16.90
N TYR A 186 -2.15 2.90 -15.69
CA TYR A 186 -0.90 2.25 -15.29
C TYR A 186 -0.89 0.75 -15.61
N GLY A 187 -2.06 0.14 -15.86
CA GLY A 187 -2.19 -1.23 -16.32
C GLY A 187 -3.35 -1.98 -15.68
N HIS A 188 -3.63 -3.12 -16.32
CA HIS A 188 -4.60 -4.12 -15.86
C HIS A 188 -3.85 -5.41 -15.58
N PHE A 189 -4.24 -6.11 -14.52
CA PHE A 189 -3.67 -7.42 -14.21
C PHE A 189 -4.60 -8.23 -13.32
N THR A 190 -4.38 -9.53 -13.30
CA THR A 190 -5.01 -10.44 -12.34
C THR A 190 -3.99 -10.77 -11.27
N MET A 191 -4.38 -10.58 -10.03
CA MET A 191 -3.58 -10.94 -8.88
C MET A 191 -3.92 -12.36 -8.48
N HIS A 192 -2.93 -13.25 -8.51
CA HIS A 192 -3.09 -14.68 -8.27
C HIS A 192 -2.64 -15.12 -6.87
N ALA A 193 -1.94 -14.26 -6.16
CA ALA A 193 -1.49 -14.53 -4.81
C ALA A 193 -1.30 -13.24 -4.02
N LEU A 194 -1.28 -13.36 -2.71
CA LEU A 194 -0.94 -12.30 -1.78
C LEU A 194 0.29 -12.67 -0.97
N ASP A 195 1.00 -11.66 -0.48
CA ASP A 195 2.09 -11.84 0.46
C ASP A 195 1.62 -11.44 1.86
N LEU A 196 1.77 -12.36 2.82
CA LEU A 196 1.66 -12.05 4.24
C LEU A 196 3.05 -11.66 4.74
N VAL A 197 3.22 -10.40 5.13
CA VAL A 197 4.54 -9.85 5.45
C VAL A 197 4.59 -9.24 6.83
N VAL A 198 5.74 -9.42 7.51
CA VAL A 198 6.15 -8.59 8.63
C VAL A 198 7.14 -7.57 8.09
N HIS A 199 6.81 -6.30 8.12
CA HIS A 199 7.60 -5.25 7.49
C HIS A 199 7.53 -3.92 8.24
N ASP A 200 8.44 -2.99 7.88
CA ASP A 200 8.39 -1.61 8.34
C ASP A 200 7.23 -0.85 7.67
N TRP A 201 6.95 0.35 8.13
CA TRP A 201 5.87 1.19 7.61
C TRP A 201 5.92 1.44 6.09
N TYR A 202 7.11 1.36 5.49
CA TYR A 202 7.33 1.69 4.07
C TYR A 202 7.52 0.47 3.17
N ASN A 203 7.45 -0.74 3.74
CA ASN A 203 7.76 -2.00 3.05
C ASN A 203 9.20 -2.08 2.49
N ARG A 204 10.13 -1.35 3.09
CA ARG A 204 11.56 -1.34 2.74
C ARG A 204 12.36 -2.42 3.48
N GLN A 205 11.91 -2.75 4.70
CA GLN A 205 12.53 -3.77 5.53
C GLN A 205 11.50 -4.87 5.79
N VAL A 206 11.64 -5.97 5.07
CA VAL A 206 10.79 -7.16 5.20
C VAL A 206 11.52 -8.18 6.04
N GLU A 207 10.99 -8.49 7.24
CA GLU A 207 11.56 -9.50 8.16
C GLU A 207 11.04 -10.90 7.85
N SER A 208 9.80 -11.01 7.37
CA SER A 208 9.16 -12.26 7.01
C SER A 208 8.19 -12.03 5.87
N CYS A 209 8.20 -12.93 4.90
CA CYS A 209 7.27 -12.93 3.77
C CYS A 209 6.83 -14.34 3.46
N VAL A 210 5.53 -14.55 3.34
CA VAL A 210 4.92 -15.81 2.93
C VAL A 210 3.93 -15.55 1.82
N ARG A 211 4.14 -16.17 0.66
CA ARG A 211 3.22 -16.10 -0.46
C ARG A 211 2.03 -17.03 -0.24
N LEU A 212 0.82 -16.53 -0.43
CA LEU A 212 -0.46 -17.21 -0.25
C LEU A 212 -1.23 -17.16 -1.58
N PRO A 213 -1.33 -18.29 -2.32
CA PRO A 213 -2.05 -18.35 -3.57
C PRO A 213 -3.57 -18.30 -3.34
N PHE A 214 -4.29 -17.72 -4.30
CA PHE A 214 -5.75 -17.82 -4.39
C PHE A 214 -6.20 -19.20 -4.89
N VAL A 215 -7.51 -19.46 -4.83
CA VAL A 215 -8.08 -20.73 -5.33
C VAL A 215 -7.78 -20.90 -6.84
N GLY A 216 -7.40 -22.08 -7.26
CA GLY A 216 -7.12 -22.41 -8.67
C GLY A 216 -5.70 -22.17 -9.15
N ASP A 217 -4.82 -21.55 -8.37
CA ASP A 217 -3.43 -21.27 -8.73
C ASP A 217 -2.42 -22.34 -8.25
N GLY A 218 -2.90 -23.48 -7.87
CA GLY A 218 -2.07 -24.60 -7.42
C GLY A 218 -1.50 -25.47 -8.57
N ARG A 219 -1.08 -24.85 -9.71
CA ARG A 219 -0.34 -25.54 -10.77
C ARG A 219 1.01 -24.92 -10.96
#